data_5530d955def909e1fa306cbb49fa0fca
#
_entry.id   5530d955def909e1fa306cbb49fa0fca
#
_cell.length_a   1.000
_cell.length_b   1.000
_cell.length_c   1.000
_cell.angle_alpha   90.00
_cell.angle_beta   90.00
_cell.angle_gamma   90.00
#
_symmetry.space_group_name_H-M   'P 1'
#
loop_
_entity.id
_entity.type
_entity.pdbx_description
1 polymer ?
#
loop_
_entity_poly.entity_id
_entity_poly.type
_entity_poly.pdbx_seq_one_letter_code
_entity_poly.pdbx_strand_id
1 'polypeptide(L)'
;SNINGKYSIKIQQYQTLVFSYIGFKTVSILVKGDTKVINIKMQEEKINAVDEVVVTGLGKQKKLTITGAITNVDVDKLRKYPTSNFTNALAGNVPGIITMQSSGQPGKNTSRFWVRGISTFGASSDAMILVDGFERPNIDDLNIEDIESFSVLKDASATAIYGSKGANGVILITTKHGKAGKINITAKGETSYNTRTITPKFVDAYNYATLLNEARITRNLAPQYQPEELALIKSGLDPDFYPNVDWTNLLLKDGAMSYRADINLNGGGNTARYFASLAYVEDQGMYNTDETLRKKYNTNANYKRWNYRMNLDIDITPTTILKLGISGNLNKRNSPGLGDQYVWGELFGFNALSSPVRYSNGYIPAYGRNTYQMNPWVSATQTGYNQEWNNNIQTNITIEQQLDFLIKGLTFTGRFGYDTYNSNYIHHR
;
A
#
# COMPACT_ATOMS: atom_id res chain seq x y z
N SER A 1 23.71 -42.65 15.09
CA SER A 1 24.40 -43.49 14.10
C SER A 1 25.93 -43.36 14.25
N ASN A 2 26.65 -44.39 13.89
CA ASN A 2 28.11 -44.33 13.84
C ASN A 2 28.61 -43.75 12.48
N ILE A 3 29.91 -43.58 12.32
CA ILE A 3 30.56 -43.01 11.13
C ILE A 3 30.25 -43.80 9.83
N ASN A 4 29.85 -45.07 9.95
CA ASN A 4 29.48 -45.94 8.82
C ASN A 4 27.94 -45.96 8.59
N GLY A 5 27.18 -45.06 9.21
CA GLY A 5 25.75 -44.97 9.06
C GLY A 5 24.93 -46.06 9.78
N LYS A 6 25.61 -46.94 10.56
CA LYS A 6 24.92 -47.99 11.32
C LYS A 6 24.33 -47.40 12.61
N TYR A 7 23.11 -47.78 12.91
CA TYR A 7 22.39 -47.38 14.13
C TYR A 7 21.72 -48.57 14.78
N SER A 8 21.49 -48.50 16.09
CA SER A 8 20.71 -49.47 16.86
C SER A 8 19.83 -48.70 17.82
N ILE A 9 18.52 -49.02 17.83
CA ILE A 9 17.56 -48.38 18.68
C ILE A 9 16.54 -49.42 19.14
N LYS A 10 16.18 -49.40 20.43
CA LYS A 10 15.09 -50.19 20.99
C LYS A 10 13.80 -49.45 20.82
N ILE A 11 12.82 -50.05 20.14
CA ILE A 11 11.51 -49.46 19.88
C ILE A 11 10.39 -50.48 20.16
N GLN A 12 9.22 -49.99 20.45
CA GLN A 12 8.02 -50.80 20.54
C GLN A 12 7.39 -50.99 19.16
N GLN A 13 6.60 -52.06 19.00
CA GLN A 13 5.86 -52.27 17.75
C GLN A 13 4.92 -51.09 17.46
N TYR A 14 4.72 -50.79 16.18
CA TYR A 14 3.87 -49.71 15.68
C TYR A 14 4.33 -48.27 16.03
N GLN A 15 5.57 -48.09 16.46
CA GLN A 15 6.14 -46.76 16.57
C GLN A 15 6.74 -46.27 15.23
N THR A 16 6.67 -44.96 15.01
CA THR A 16 7.26 -44.33 13.82
C THR A 16 8.69 -43.87 14.10
N LEU A 17 9.63 -44.42 13.35
CA LEU A 17 11.00 -43.96 13.33
C LEU A 17 11.13 -42.77 12.37
N VAL A 18 11.67 -41.66 12.87
CA VAL A 18 11.93 -40.45 12.09
C VAL A 18 13.44 -40.31 11.91
N PHE A 19 13.87 -40.28 10.66
CA PHE A 19 15.27 -40.07 10.27
C PHE A 19 15.39 -38.64 9.72
N SER A 20 16.22 -37.85 10.37
CA SER A 20 16.49 -36.46 10.02
C SER A 20 17.98 -36.24 10.00
N TYR A 21 18.48 -35.63 8.92
CA TYR A 21 19.87 -35.21 8.79
C TYR A 21 19.90 -33.89 8.02
N ILE A 22 20.81 -32.99 8.39
CA ILE A 22 20.96 -31.68 7.75
C ILE A 22 21.26 -31.87 6.26
N GLY A 23 20.45 -31.28 5.38
CA GLY A 23 20.60 -31.42 3.93
C GLY A 23 19.85 -32.61 3.30
N PHE A 24 19.09 -33.38 4.07
CA PHE A 24 18.32 -34.51 3.56
C PHE A 24 16.85 -34.43 3.97
N LYS A 25 15.97 -34.92 3.09
CA LYS A 25 14.53 -35.02 3.39
C LYS A 25 14.29 -35.95 4.56
N THR A 26 13.53 -35.48 5.54
CA THR A 26 13.12 -36.29 6.68
C THR A 26 12.30 -37.48 6.21
N VAL A 27 12.69 -38.69 6.61
CA VAL A 27 11.99 -39.94 6.28
C VAL A 27 11.37 -40.51 7.54
N SER A 28 10.08 -40.79 7.51
CA SER A 28 9.33 -41.39 8.61
C SER A 28 8.88 -42.79 8.20
N ILE A 29 9.22 -43.81 9.00
CA ILE A 29 8.88 -45.19 8.74
C ILE A 29 8.14 -45.77 9.95
N LEU A 30 6.93 -46.30 9.73
CA LEU A 30 6.19 -47.04 10.73
C LEU A 30 6.78 -48.44 10.83
N VAL A 31 7.27 -48.83 12.01
CA VAL A 31 7.84 -50.15 12.24
C VAL A 31 6.75 -51.15 12.51
N LYS A 32 6.55 -52.10 11.62
CA LYS A 32 5.54 -53.18 11.73
C LYS A 32 6.23 -54.47 12.12
N GLY A 33 5.74 -55.14 13.18
CA GLY A 33 6.12 -56.51 13.56
C GLY A 33 7.61 -56.69 13.90
N ASP A 34 8.15 -57.88 13.57
CA ASP A 34 9.53 -58.31 13.90
C ASP A 34 10.63 -57.76 12.98
N THR A 35 10.53 -56.53 12.53
CA THR A 35 11.53 -55.91 11.63
C THR A 35 12.84 -55.72 12.38
N LYS A 36 13.88 -56.57 12.09
CA LYS A 36 15.17 -56.48 12.76
C LYS A 36 16.13 -55.52 12.12
N VAL A 37 16.01 -55.19 10.83
CA VAL A 37 16.89 -54.29 10.08
C VAL A 37 16.06 -53.40 9.17
N ILE A 38 16.28 -52.08 9.28
CA ILE A 38 15.69 -51.07 8.39
C ILE A 38 16.82 -50.32 7.71
N ASN A 39 16.96 -50.48 6.41
CA ASN A 39 17.90 -49.74 5.60
C ASN A 39 17.18 -48.54 4.95
N ILE A 40 17.76 -47.37 5.11
CA ILE A 40 17.18 -46.14 4.59
C ILE A 40 18.15 -45.43 3.67
N LYS A 41 17.69 -45.11 2.49
CA LYS A 41 18.38 -44.22 1.58
C LYS A 41 17.72 -42.83 1.69
N MET A 42 18.34 -41.92 2.42
CA MET A 42 17.88 -40.53 2.50
C MET A 42 18.15 -39.84 1.17
N GLN A 43 17.16 -39.09 0.68
CA GLN A 43 17.31 -38.24 -0.49
C GLN A 43 17.82 -36.88 -0.02
N GLU A 44 18.83 -36.35 -0.71
CA GLU A 44 19.27 -34.98 -0.48
C GLU A 44 18.03 -34.06 -0.61
N GLU A 45 17.76 -33.33 0.44
CA GLU A 45 16.88 -32.20 0.36
C GLU A 45 17.68 -31.14 -0.40
N LYS A 46 17.29 -30.89 -1.64
CA LYS A 46 17.75 -29.67 -2.28
C LYS A 46 17.23 -28.54 -1.44
N ILE A 47 18.03 -28.14 -0.45
CA ILE A 47 17.80 -26.93 0.31
C ILE A 47 17.95 -25.82 -0.72
N ASN A 48 16.83 -25.38 -1.28
CA ASN A 48 16.75 -24.21 -2.19
C ASN A 48 17.22 -22.92 -1.50
N ALA A 49 17.68 -22.98 -0.26
CA ALA A 49 18.32 -21.89 0.46
C ALA A 49 19.68 -21.47 -0.13
N VAL A 50 20.31 -22.33 -0.95
CA VAL A 50 21.58 -22.01 -1.63
C VAL A 50 21.37 -21.43 -3.03
N ASP A 51 20.17 -21.61 -3.59
CA ASP A 51 19.80 -21.10 -4.91
C ASP A 51 18.80 -19.92 -4.81
N GLU A 52 18.91 -19.10 -3.76
CA GLU A 52 18.18 -17.82 -3.77
C GLU A 52 18.72 -16.98 -4.93
N VAL A 53 18.00 -17.09 -6.05
CA VAL A 53 18.32 -16.38 -7.28
C VAL A 53 17.78 -14.98 -7.15
N VAL A 54 18.65 -14.01 -7.11
CA VAL A 54 18.29 -12.60 -7.14
C VAL A 54 18.19 -12.17 -8.59
N VAL A 55 17.07 -11.56 -8.96
CA VAL A 55 16.92 -10.90 -10.24
C VAL A 55 17.78 -9.64 -10.20
N THR A 56 18.83 -9.61 -10.99
CA THR A 56 19.67 -8.44 -11.23
C THR A 56 19.30 -7.85 -12.59
N GLY A 57 19.71 -6.62 -12.87
CA GLY A 57 19.46 -6.01 -14.17
C GLY A 57 20.05 -6.75 -15.37
N LEU A 58 21.02 -7.64 -15.14
CA LEU A 58 21.65 -8.49 -16.15
C LEU A 58 21.09 -9.92 -16.19
N GLY A 59 20.04 -10.23 -15.42
CA GLY A 59 19.43 -11.55 -15.38
C GLY A 59 19.36 -12.14 -13.98
N LYS A 60 19.19 -13.46 -13.88
CA LYS A 60 19.12 -14.18 -12.62
C LYS A 60 20.54 -14.55 -12.17
N GLN A 61 21.00 -14.05 -11.03
CA GLN A 61 22.28 -14.40 -10.41
C GLN A 61 22.06 -15.07 -9.06
N LYS A 62 22.96 -16.01 -8.70
CA LYS A 62 22.92 -16.59 -7.37
C LYS A 62 23.30 -15.54 -6.33
N LYS A 63 22.57 -15.45 -5.24
CA LYS A 63 22.83 -14.49 -4.14
C LYS A 63 24.27 -14.51 -3.65
N LEU A 64 24.90 -15.68 -3.62
CA LEU A 64 26.29 -15.87 -3.22
C LEU A 64 27.32 -15.25 -4.17
N THR A 65 26.96 -14.95 -5.41
CA THR A 65 27.89 -14.37 -6.41
C THR A 65 27.73 -12.85 -6.54
N ILE A 66 26.83 -12.24 -5.78
CA ILE A 66 26.56 -10.81 -5.83
C ILE A 66 27.46 -10.10 -4.82
N THR A 67 28.38 -9.28 -5.30
CA THR A 67 29.30 -8.49 -4.47
C THR A 67 28.70 -7.19 -3.94
N GLY A 68 27.52 -6.77 -4.44
CA GLY A 68 26.83 -5.54 -4.03
C GLY A 68 25.85 -5.74 -2.88
N ALA A 69 25.55 -4.68 -2.11
CA ALA A 69 24.53 -4.72 -1.06
C ALA A 69 23.12 -4.78 -1.66
N ILE A 70 22.61 -5.99 -1.84
CA ILE A 70 21.23 -6.26 -2.25
C ILE A 70 20.45 -6.71 -1.02
N THR A 71 19.33 -6.03 -0.76
CA THR A 71 18.38 -6.45 0.27
C THR A 71 17.19 -7.11 -0.38
N ASN A 72 17.04 -8.41 -0.19
CA ASN A 72 15.79 -9.10 -0.50
C ASN A 72 14.82 -8.91 0.65
N VAL A 73 13.62 -8.56 0.33
CA VAL A 73 12.55 -8.34 1.28
C VAL A 73 11.63 -9.55 1.29
N ASP A 74 11.31 -10.00 2.48
CA ASP A 74 10.32 -11.04 2.68
C ASP A 74 8.92 -10.48 2.37
N VAL A 75 8.43 -10.78 1.17
CA VAL A 75 7.13 -10.30 0.68
C VAL A 75 5.99 -10.83 1.56
N ASP A 76 6.11 -12.02 2.16
CA ASP A 76 5.08 -12.58 3.03
C ASP A 76 4.93 -11.79 4.34
N LYS A 77 6.02 -11.17 4.82
CA LYS A 77 5.92 -10.20 5.93
C LYS A 77 5.15 -8.96 5.50
N LEU A 78 5.42 -8.44 4.32
CA LEU A 78 4.73 -7.24 3.81
C LEU A 78 3.22 -7.48 3.60
N ARG A 79 2.82 -8.69 3.19
CA ARG A 79 1.40 -9.08 3.02
C ARG A 79 0.59 -9.09 4.31
N LYS A 80 1.25 -9.18 5.48
CA LYS A 80 0.57 -9.17 6.78
C LYS A 80 0.11 -7.78 7.22
N TYR A 81 0.59 -6.72 6.56
CA TYR A 81 0.18 -5.36 6.88
C TYR A 81 -1.14 -5.03 6.19
N PRO A 82 -2.19 -4.67 6.97
CA PRO A 82 -3.50 -4.32 6.42
C PRO A 82 -3.49 -2.91 5.86
N THR A 83 -2.78 -2.70 4.74
CA THR A 83 -2.71 -1.41 4.06
C THR A 83 -3.27 -1.49 2.65
N SER A 84 -3.99 -0.47 2.22
CA SER A 84 -4.50 -0.35 0.85
C SER A 84 -3.40 -0.04 -0.17
N ASN A 85 -2.29 0.56 0.27
CA ASN A 85 -1.16 0.93 -0.58
C ASN A 85 0.10 0.18 -0.20
N PHE A 86 0.71 -0.45 -1.19
CA PHE A 86 1.95 -1.22 -1.01
C PHE A 86 3.09 -0.42 -0.38
N THR A 87 3.25 0.87 -0.78
CA THR A 87 4.32 1.74 -0.26
C THR A 87 4.27 1.93 1.25
N ASN A 88 3.08 1.88 1.86
CA ASN A 88 2.93 1.98 3.32
C ASN A 88 3.48 0.74 4.05
N ALA A 89 3.42 -0.44 3.41
CA ALA A 89 3.97 -1.67 3.99
C ALA A 89 5.51 -1.68 4.01
N LEU A 90 6.18 -0.80 3.25
CA LEU A 90 7.65 -0.70 3.24
C LEU A 90 8.20 -0.06 4.52
N ALA A 91 7.39 0.77 5.20
CA ALA A 91 7.78 1.49 6.41
C ALA A 91 8.22 0.51 7.51
N GLY A 92 9.48 0.64 7.96
CA GLY A 92 10.02 -0.19 9.04
C GLY A 92 10.26 -1.67 8.69
N ASN A 93 9.85 -2.14 7.50
CA ASN A 93 9.98 -3.52 7.07
C ASN A 93 11.15 -3.77 6.11
N VAL A 94 11.63 -2.71 5.46
CA VAL A 94 12.71 -2.81 4.47
C VAL A 94 13.94 -2.05 4.96
N PRO A 95 15.01 -2.74 5.39
CA PRO A 95 16.21 -2.08 5.88
C PRO A 95 16.81 -1.16 4.82
N GLY A 96 17.06 0.11 5.18
CA GLY A 96 17.65 1.12 4.32
C GLY A 96 16.66 1.83 3.39
N ILE A 97 15.36 1.61 3.56
CA ILE A 97 14.31 2.46 2.98
C ILE A 97 13.79 3.41 4.08
N ILE A 98 13.77 4.68 3.76
CA ILE A 98 13.12 5.72 4.57
C ILE A 98 11.81 6.06 3.89
N THR A 99 10.72 6.09 4.65
CA THR A 99 9.38 6.37 4.13
C THR A 99 8.77 7.58 4.82
N MET A 100 7.96 8.33 4.10
CA MET A 100 7.18 9.44 4.63
C MET A 100 5.76 9.39 4.07
N GLN A 101 4.79 9.20 4.93
CA GLN A 101 3.38 9.31 4.61
C GLN A 101 2.88 10.71 4.99
N SER A 102 2.46 11.48 4.01
CA SER A 102 2.02 12.88 4.21
C SER A 102 0.54 12.98 4.59
N SER A 103 -0.26 11.97 4.28
CA SER A 103 -1.70 11.96 4.52
C SER A 103 -2.19 10.55 4.82
N GLY A 104 -3.20 10.43 5.68
CA GLY A 104 -3.95 9.19 5.91
C GLY A 104 -5.27 9.13 5.12
N GLN A 105 -5.56 10.14 4.30
CA GLN A 105 -6.81 10.24 3.56
C GLN A 105 -6.92 9.16 2.48
N PRO A 106 -8.07 8.51 2.31
CA PRO A 106 -8.30 7.54 1.25
C PRO A 106 -7.92 8.05 -0.13
N GLY A 107 -7.08 7.27 -0.84
CA GLY A 107 -6.56 7.62 -2.16
C GLY A 107 -5.49 8.73 -2.22
N LYS A 108 -5.07 9.25 -1.05
CA LYS A 108 -3.92 10.15 -0.87
C LYS A 108 -2.98 9.69 0.23
N ASN A 109 -3.12 8.45 0.65
CA ASN A 109 -2.39 7.83 1.76
C ASN A 109 -1.18 7.02 1.31
N THR A 110 -0.59 7.34 0.16
CA THR A 110 0.63 6.72 -0.32
C THR A 110 1.86 7.27 0.44
N SER A 111 2.88 6.44 0.60
CA SER A 111 4.15 6.84 1.19
C SER A 111 5.19 7.12 0.11
N ARG A 112 5.81 8.28 0.16
CA ARG A 112 7.08 8.50 -0.54
C ARG A 112 8.19 7.73 0.17
N PHE A 113 9.14 7.22 -0.59
CA PHE A 113 10.25 6.46 -0.01
C PHE A 113 11.57 6.79 -0.73
N TRP A 114 12.67 6.64 0.00
CA TRP A 114 14.03 6.86 -0.48
C TRP A 114 14.92 5.71 -0.03
N VAL A 115 15.87 5.36 -0.87
CA VAL A 115 16.90 4.37 -0.54
C VAL A 115 18.09 5.11 0.07
N ARG A 116 18.42 4.79 1.34
CA ARG A 116 19.50 5.44 2.13
C ARG A 116 19.35 6.96 2.33
N GLY A 117 18.16 7.52 2.08
CA GLY A 117 17.88 8.93 2.25
C GLY A 117 17.95 9.75 0.96
N ILE A 118 17.86 11.06 1.12
CA ILE A 118 17.92 12.02 0.01
C ILE A 118 19.38 12.33 -0.27
N SER A 119 19.89 11.90 -1.43
CA SER A 119 21.29 12.05 -1.82
C SER A 119 21.53 13.12 -2.90
N THR A 120 20.46 13.65 -3.52
CA THR A 120 20.56 14.62 -4.62
C THR A 120 20.02 15.98 -4.22
N PHE A 121 20.70 17.04 -4.66
CA PHE A 121 20.29 18.43 -4.47
C PHE A 121 19.76 18.98 -5.81
N GLY A 122 18.50 19.39 -5.85
CA GLY A 122 17.91 20.03 -7.04
C GLY A 122 17.51 19.10 -8.20
N ALA A 123 17.70 17.76 -8.05
CA ALA A 123 17.25 16.74 -9.00
C ALA A 123 16.28 15.76 -8.32
N SER A 124 15.68 14.84 -9.10
CA SER A 124 14.84 13.77 -8.52
C SER A 124 15.64 12.98 -7.50
N SER A 125 15.06 12.81 -6.31
CA SER A 125 15.61 11.98 -5.22
C SER A 125 15.02 10.58 -5.19
N ASP A 126 14.11 10.27 -6.12
CA ASP A 126 13.37 9.00 -6.13
C ASP A 126 14.25 7.87 -6.65
N ALA A 127 14.11 6.69 -6.07
CA ALA A 127 14.78 5.49 -6.56
C ALA A 127 14.18 5.06 -7.91
N MET A 128 15.00 4.49 -8.79
CA MET A 128 14.53 3.87 -10.02
C MET A 128 13.73 2.60 -9.69
N ILE A 129 12.55 2.45 -10.26
CA ILE A 129 11.68 1.30 -10.00
C ILE A 129 11.56 0.47 -11.27
N LEU A 130 11.83 -0.82 -11.16
CA LEU A 130 11.66 -1.80 -12.24
C LEU A 130 10.68 -2.88 -11.81
N VAL A 131 9.60 -3.03 -12.57
CA VAL A 131 8.63 -4.12 -12.41
C VAL A 131 8.77 -5.05 -13.63
N ASP A 132 9.16 -6.30 -13.41
CA ASP A 132 9.44 -7.30 -14.45
C ASP A 132 10.46 -6.81 -15.51
N GLY A 133 11.38 -5.92 -15.09
CA GLY A 133 12.41 -5.34 -15.95
C GLY A 133 11.96 -4.11 -16.75
N PHE A 134 10.76 -3.61 -16.51
CA PHE A 134 10.24 -2.36 -17.09
C PHE A 134 10.25 -1.24 -16.06
N GLU A 135 10.77 -0.07 -16.45
CA GLU A 135 10.78 1.12 -15.59
C GLU A 135 9.35 1.61 -15.37
N ARG A 136 9.00 1.88 -14.10
CA ARG A 136 7.69 2.40 -13.70
C ARG A 136 7.87 3.65 -12.82
N PRO A 137 6.99 4.66 -12.97
CA PRO A 137 7.11 5.91 -12.22
C PRO A 137 6.82 5.73 -10.71
N ASN A 138 5.97 4.79 -10.37
CA ASN A 138 5.60 4.47 -8.99
C ASN A 138 5.09 3.03 -8.87
N ILE A 139 4.87 2.60 -7.63
CA ILE A 139 4.33 1.28 -7.27
C ILE A 139 3.12 1.37 -6.35
N ASP A 140 2.54 2.56 -6.19
CA ASP A 140 1.46 2.81 -5.23
C ASP A 140 0.24 1.92 -5.47
N ASP A 141 -0.08 1.73 -6.74
CA ASP A 141 -1.24 0.95 -7.16
C ASP A 141 -0.93 -0.55 -7.40
N LEU A 142 0.30 -0.99 -7.12
CA LEU A 142 0.67 -2.39 -7.28
C LEU A 142 0.00 -3.24 -6.18
N ASN A 143 -0.65 -4.33 -6.59
CA ASN A 143 -1.21 -5.27 -5.62
C ASN A 143 -0.09 -6.14 -5.03
N ILE A 144 0.04 -6.12 -3.70
CA ILE A 144 1.07 -6.89 -2.98
C ILE A 144 0.93 -8.40 -3.19
N GLU A 145 -0.29 -8.90 -3.43
CA GLU A 145 -0.53 -10.32 -3.68
C GLU A 145 0.02 -10.79 -5.02
N ASP A 146 0.27 -9.86 -5.96
CA ASP A 146 0.88 -10.16 -7.26
C ASP A 146 2.40 -10.26 -7.21
N ILE A 147 3.05 -9.83 -6.11
CA ILE A 147 4.50 -9.77 -6.01
C ILE A 147 5.06 -11.13 -5.66
N GLU A 148 6.04 -11.62 -6.42
CA GLU A 148 6.84 -12.81 -6.11
C GLU A 148 8.11 -12.45 -5.33
N SER A 149 8.83 -11.40 -5.77
CA SER A 149 10.04 -10.94 -5.09
C SER A 149 10.19 -9.42 -5.13
N PHE A 150 10.80 -8.89 -4.08
CA PHE A 150 11.10 -7.47 -3.92
C PHE A 150 12.56 -7.34 -3.46
N SER A 151 13.38 -6.64 -4.25
CA SER A 151 14.80 -6.45 -3.97
C SER A 151 15.18 -4.98 -4.09
N VAL A 152 16.04 -4.53 -3.20
CA VAL A 152 16.58 -3.16 -3.19
C VAL A 152 18.06 -3.17 -3.41
N LEU A 153 18.52 -2.57 -4.51
CA LEU A 153 19.91 -2.34 -4.83
C LEU A 153 20.33 -0.99 -4.24
N LYS A 154 21.27 -1.03 -3.30
CA LYS A 154 21.63 0.16 -2.51
C LYS A 154 23.00 0.72 -2.87
N ASP A 155 23.91 -0.10 -3.40
CA ASP A 155 25.27 0.28 -3.66
C ASP A 155 25.50 0.61 -5.13
N ALA A 156 26.43 1.53 -5.40
CA ALA A 156 26.83 1.93 -6.75
C ALA A 156 27.28 0.74 -7.61
N SER A 157 27.97 -0.25 -7.02
CA SER A 157 28.37 -1.47 -7.74
C SER A 157 27.18 -2.31 -8.24
N ALA A 158 26.11 -2.37 -7.44
CA ALA A 158 24.88 -3.09 -7.82
C ALA A 158 24.02 -2.28 -8.80
N THR A 159 24.09 -0.94 -8.76
CA THR A 159 23.25 -0.06 -9.59
C THR A 159 23.98 0.46 -10.84
N ALA A 160 25.28 0.20 -11.00
CA ALA A 160 26.11 0.71 -12.10
C ALA A 160 25.55 0.44 -13.51
N ILE A 161 24.89 -0.71 -13.71
CA ILE A 161 24.28 -1.09 -14.98
C ILE A 161 23.10 -0.20 -15.39
N TYR A 162 22.52 0.55 -14.44
CA TYR A 162 21.40 1.50 -14.67
C TYR A 162 21.89 2.93 -14.90
N GLY A 163 23.20 3.16 -14.90
CA GLY A 163 23.81 4.47 -15.11
C GLY A 163 23.36 5.50 -14.08
N SER A 164 23.19 6.74 -14.54
CA SER A 164 22.78 7.87 -13.67
C SER A 164 21.40 7.70 -13.02
N LYS A 165 20.48 6.97 -13.65
CA LYS A 165 19.14 6.69 -13.09
C LYS A 165 19.21 5.81 -11.83
N GLY A 166 20.25 4.97 -11.72
CA GLY A 166 20.47 4.10 -10.55
C GLY A 166 21.13 4.82 -9.36
N ALA A 167 21.51 6.08 -9.46
CA ALA A 167 22.26 6.80 -8.43
C ALA A 167 21.55 6.86 -7.07
N ASN A 168 20.23 6.98 -7.05
CA ASN A 168 19.39 7.01 -5.85
C ASN A 168 18.93 5.63 -5.38
N GLY A 169 19.57 4.55 -5.89
CA GLY A 169 19.16 3.16 -5.66
C GLY A 169 18.16 2.65 -6.70
N VAL A 170 18.04 1.35 -6.77
CA VAL A 170 17.13 0.67 -7.71
C VAL A 170 16.27 -0.33 -6.94
N ILE A 171 14.98 -0.30 -7.21
CA ILE A 171 14.02 -1.27 -6.69
C ILE A 171 13.65 -2.22 -7.82
N LEU A 172 13.83 -3.51 -7.55
CA LEU A 172 13.48 -4.58 -8.46
C LEU A 172 12.29 -5.35 -7.90
N ILE A 173 11.21 -5.38 -8.67
CA ILE A 173 10.00 -6.13 -8.34
C ILE A 173 9.78 -7.16 -9.43
N THR A 174 9.63 -8.41 -9.03
CA THR A 174 9.18 -9.48 -9.93
C THR A 174 7.78 -9.85 -9.53
N THR A 175 6.89 -9.90 -10.51
CA THR A 175 5.52 -10.34 -10.29
C THR A 175 5.40 -11.86 -10.45
N LYS A 176 4.31 -12.42 -9.94
CA LYS A 176 4.04 -13.87 -10.04
C LYS A 176 3.80 -14.27 -11.49
N HIS A 177 4.41 -15.38 -11.89
CA HIS A 177 4.22 -16.04 -13.15
C HIS A 177 3.56 -17.41 -12.97
N GLY A 178 3.05 -17.97 -14.05
CA GLY A 178 2.45 -19.29 -14.05
C GLY A 178 3.46 -20.39 -13.72
N LYS A 179 2.99 -21.45 -13.10
CA LYS A 179 3.78 -22.68 -12.82
C LYS A 179 3.10 -23.85 -13.48
N ALA A 180 3.90 -24.76 -14.08
CA ALA A 180 3.37 -25.99 -14.65
C ALA A 180 2.73 -26.83 -13.53
N GLY A 181 1.50 -27.31 -13.76
CA GLY A 181 0.75 -28.09 -12.79
C GLY A 181 -0.75 -27.83 -12.84
N LYS A 182 -1.46 -28.42 -11.88
CA LYS A 182 -2.89 -28.20 -11.72
C LYS A 182 -3.18 -26.73 -11.40
N ILE A 183 -4.35 -26.27 -11.78
CA ILE A 183 -4.84 -24.93 -11.45
C ILE A 183 -4.92 -24.79 -9.93
N ASN A 184 -4.27 -23.77 -9.41
CA ASN A 184 -4.38 -23.34 -8.02
C ASN A 184 -5.12 -22.01 -7.97
N ILE A 185 -6.18 -21.96 -7.18
CA ILE A 185 -7.01 -20.77 -6.98
C ILE A 185 -6.83 -20.33 -5.53
N THR A 186 -6.48 -19.08 -5.32
CA THR A 186 -6.39 -18.48 -3.99
C THR A 186 -7.33 -17.29 -3.94
N ALA A 187 -8.18 -17.24 -2.90
CA ALA A 187 -9.05 -16.10 -2.64
C ALA A 187 -8.78 -15.59 -1.21
N LYS A 188 -8.73 -14.28 -1.05
CA LYS A 188 -8.49 -13.61 0.23
C LYS A 188 -9.46 -12.45 0.37
N GLY A 189 -10.05 -12.31 1.56
CA GLY A 189 -10.89 -11.17 1.93
C GLY A 189 -10.41 -10.60 3.25
N GLU A 190 -10.31 -9.28 3.32
CA GLU A 190 -9.89 -8.57 4.52
C GLU A 190 -10.83 -7.38 4.77
N THR A 191 -11.11 -7.13 6.03
CA THR A 191 -11.80 -5.91 6.48
C THR A 191 -11.04 -5.30 7.63
N SER A 192 -10.95 -3.98 7.66
CA SER A 192 -10.29 -3.25 8.73
C SER A 192 -11.09 -2.02 9.12
N TYR A 193 -10.98 -1.64 10.39
CA TYR A 193 -11.52 -0.40 10.91
C TYR A 193 -10.37 0.55 11.19
N ASN A 194 -10.32 1.66 10.45
CA ASN A 194 -9.27 2.65 10.54
C ASN A 194 -9.72 3.81 11.43
N THR A 195 -8.87 4.22 12.37
CA THR A 195 -9.12 5.35 13.25
C THR A 195 -8.09 6.45 13.02
N ARG A 196 -8.43 7.67 13.43
CA ARG A 196 -7.48 8.78 13.43
C ARG A 196 -6.40 8.56 14.49
N THR A 197 -5.14 8.73 14.13
CA THR A 197 -4.01 8.57 15.08
C THR A 197 -3.88 9.77 16.00
N ILE A 198 -4.07 10.98 15.48
CA ILE A 198 -4.01 12.23 16.24
C ILE A 198 -5.18 13.11 15.79
N THR A 199 -5.93 13.59 16.76
CA THR A 199 -6.98 14.60 16.55
C THR A 199 -6.68 15.79 17.44
N PRO A 200 -6.43 16.98 16.90
CA PRO A 200 -6.26 18.18 17.71
C PRO A 200 -7.51 18.43 18.54
N LYS A 201 -7.31 18.83 19.80
CA LYS A 201 -8.39 19.25 20.68
C LYS A 201 -8.50 20.76 20.65
N PHE A 202 -9.66 21.26 20.32
CA PHE A 202 -9.97 22.68 20.36
C PHE A 202 -10.69 23.03 21.66
N VAL A 203 -10.54 24.27 22.08
CA VAL A 203 -11.23 24.79 23.25
C VAL A 203 -12.69 25.11 22.91
N ASP A 204 -13.56 25.00 23.91
CA ASP A 204 -14.94 25.43 23.81
C ASP A 204 -15.07 26.95 23.68
N ALA A 205 -16.31 27.44 23.45
CA ALA A 205 -16.61 28.83 23.21
C ALA A 205 -16.20 29.75 24.38
N TYR A 206 -16.46 29.33 25.62
CA TYR A 206 -16.13 30.14 26.80
C TYR A 206 -14.61 30.24 27.02
N ASN A 207 -13.91 29.11 26.94
CA ASN A 207 -12.46 29.10 27.07
C ASN A 207 -11.79 29.85 25.92
N TYR A 208 -12.31 29.75 24.68
CA TYR A 208 -11.82 30.55 23.55
C TYR A 208 -11.95 32.04 23.81
N ALA A 209 -13.14 32.53 24.25
CA ALA A 209 -13.41 33.95 24.53
C ALA A 209 -12.52 34.46 25.64
N THR A 210 -12.31 33.69 26.71
CA THR A 210 -11.47 34.04 27.85
C THR A 210 -10.00 34.16 27.43
N LEU A 211 -9.46 33.16 26.71
CA LEU A 211 -8.08 33.15 26.23
C LEU A 211 -7.84 34.30 25.21
N LEU A 212 -8.83 34.59 24.37
CA LEU A 212 -8.71 35.72 23.43
C LEU A 212 -8.65 37.06 24.18
N ASN A 213 -9.48 37.25 25.22
CA ASN A 213 -9.40 38.44 26.06
C ASN A 213 -8.04 38.57 26.74
N GLU A 214 -7.52 37.49 27.31
CA GLU A 214 -6.19 37.44 27.92
C GLU A 214 -5.09 37.82 26.91
N ALA A 215 -5.13 37.23 25.72
CA ALA A 215 -4.18 37.52 24.63
C ALA A 215 -4.23 38.99 24.17
N ARG A 216 -5.38 39.63 24.23
CA ARG A 216 -5.54 41.07 23.91
C ARG A 216 -5.02 41.96 25.02
N ILE A 217 -5.40 41.68 26.26
CA ILE A 217 -5.01 42.45 27.45
C ILE A 217 -3.48 42.44 27.60
N THR A 218 -2.83 41.28 27.44
CA THR A 218 -1.35 41.16 27.50
C THR A 218 -0.62 41.96 26.39
N ARG A 219 -1.36 42.36 25.36
CA ARG A 219 -0.87 43.25 24.27
C ARG A 219 -1.34 44.70 24.40
N ASN A 220 -1.84 45.11 25.57
CA ASN A 220 -2.41 46.43 25.84
C ASN A 220 -3.61 46.80 24.94
N LEU A 221 -4.39 45.79 24.52
CA LEU A 221 -5.61 45.99 23.75
C LEU A 221 -6.84 45.77 24.68
N ALA A 222 -7.93 46.44 24.39
CA ALA A 222 -9.19 46.20 25.12
C ALA A 222 -9.66 44.74 24.94
N PRO A 223 -10.32 44.17 25.98
CA PRO A 223 -10.91 42.84 25.85
C PRO A 223 -11.95 42.83 24.70
N GLN A 224 -12.08 41.70 24.03
CA GLN A 224 -13.03 41.50 22.94
C GLN A 224 -14.44 41.27 23.47
N TYR A 225 -14.57 40.55 24.56
CA TYR A 225 -15.82 40.14 25.18
C TYR A 225 -15.94 40.77 26.57
N GLN A 226 -17.05 41.43 26.84
CA GLN A 226 -17.32 42.00 28.17
C GLN A 226 -17.71 40.92 29.17
N PRO A 227 -17.63 41.15 30.50
CA PRO A 227 -18.00 40.16 31.51
C PRO A 227 -19.41 39.60 31.35
N GLU A 228 -20.38 40.43 30.92
CA GLU A 228 -21.78 40.04 30.68
C GLU A 228 -21.88 39.09 29.47
N GLU A 229 -21.09 39.34 28.41
CA GLU A 229 -21.02 38.48 27.24
C GLU A 229 -20.35 37.12 27.59
N LEU A 230 -19.30 37.11 28.37
CA LEU A 230 -18.72 35.89 28.87
C LEU A 230 -19.69 35.06 29.70
N ALA A 231 -20.54 35.71 30.50
CA ALA A 231 -21.56 35.01 31.27
C ALA A 231 -22.64 34.40 30.34
N LEU A 232 -23.05 35.10 29.27
CA LEU A 232 -23.97 34.58 28.26
C LEU A 232 -23.36 33.41 27.48
N ILE A 233 -22.12 33.53 27.04
CA ILE A 233 -21.41 32.44 26.36
C ILE A 233 -21.35 31.20 27.27
N LYS A 234 -21.01 31.39 28.55
CA LYS A 234 -20.90 30.29 29.52
C LYS A 234 -22.27 29.63 29.80
N SER A 235 -23.36 30.42 29.79
CA SER A 235 -24.71 29.92 30.07
C SER A 235 -25.31 29.10 28.93
N GLY A 236 -24.85 29.31 27.68
CA GLY A 236 -25.43 28.67 26.48
C GLY A 236 -26.87 29.05 26.17
N LEU A 237 -27.39 30.16 26.76
CA LEU A 237 -28.80 30.58 26.64
C LEU A 237 -29.20 31.04 25.23
N ASP A 238 -28.25 31.58 24.46
CA ASP A 238 -28.46 32.03 23.10
C ASP A 238 -27.49 31.36 22.12
N PRO A 239 -27.78 30.11 21.67
CA PRO A 239 -26.91 29.36 20.79
C PRO A 239 -26.83 29.90 19.37
N ASP A 240 -27.77 30.76 18.96
CA ASP A 240 -27.71 31.41 17.65
C ASP A 240 -26.74 32.58 17.64
N PHE A 241 -26.64 33.30 18.77
CA PHE A 241 -25.72 34.43 18.89
C PHE A 241 -24.38 34.06 19.53
N TYR A 242 -24.40 33.18 20.51
CA TYR A 242 -23.21 32.67 21.20
C TYR A 242 -23.12 31.14 21.08
N PRO A 243 -22.82 30.62 19.86
CA PRO A 243 -22.72 29.19 19.64
C PRO A 243 -21.55 28.58 20.41
N ASN A 244 -21.66 27.29 20.68
CA ASN A 244 -20.56 26.49 21.23
C ASN A 244 -20.48 25.18 20.43
N VAL A 245 -19.79 25.19 19.31
CA VAL A 245 -19.77 24.08 18.35
C VAL A 245 -18.44 23.37 18.40
N ASP A 246 -18.45 22.07 18.66
CA ASP A 246 -17.31 21.17 18.43
C ASP A 246 -17.30 20.74 16.95
N TRP A 247 -16.63 21.53 16.13
CA TRP A 247 -16.54 21.32 14.69
C TRP A 247 -15.85 19.99 14.34
N THR A 248 -14.91 19.53 15.14
CA THR A 248 -14.19 18.29 14.91
C THR A 248 -15.11 17.07 15.06
N ASN A 249 -15.86 17.01 16.15
CA ASN A 249 -16.81 15.91 16.38
C ASN A 249 -18.01 15.97 15.44
N LEU A 250 -18.41 17.18 15.01
CA LEU A 250 -19.46 17.34 14.03
C LEU A 250 -19.07 16.81 12.65
N LEU A 251 -17.85 17.12 12.20
CA LEU A 251 -17.40 16.83 10.83
C LEU A 251 -16.80 15.45 10.67
N LEU A 252 -16.16 14.91 11.70
CA LEU A 252 -15.34 13.73 11.58
C LEU A 252 -15.93 12.56 12.35
N LYS A 253 -16.02 11.43 11.70
CA LYS A 253 -16.28 10.12 12.33
C LYS A 253 -15.08 9.67 13.15
N ASP A 254 -15.29 8.83 14.15
CA ASP A 254 -14.20 8.22 14.94
C ASP A 254 -13.34 7.28 14.12
N GLY A 255 -13.90 6.68 13.09
CA GLY A 255 -13.20 5.82 12.16
C GLY A 255 -14.05 5.46 10.96
N ALA A 256 -13.44 4.70 10.05
CA ALA A 256 -14.07 4.24 8.82
C ALA A 256 -13.60 2.83 8.44
N MET A 257 -14.45 2.12 7.71
CA MET A 257 -14.16 0.77 7.25
C MET A 257 -13.33 0.79 5.97
N SER A 258 -12.43 -0.20 5.87
CA SER A 258 -11.74 -0.54 4.62
C SER A 258 -11.97 -2.01 4.30
N TYR A 259 -12.10 -2.30 3.02
CA TYR A 259 -12.34 -3.65 2.50
C TYR A 259 -11.31 -3.97 1.42
N ARG A 260 -10.80 -5.20 1.45
CA ARG A 260 -9.95 -5.75 0.39
C ARG A 260 -10.45 -7.13 0.01
N ALA A 261 -10.43 -7.42 -1.29
CA ALA A 261 -10.70 -8.75 -1.83
C ALA A 261 -9.71 -9.03 -2.95
N ASP A 262 -9.08 -10.19 -2.90
CA ASP A 262 -8.12 -10.66 -3.88
C ASP A 262 -8.50 -12.07 -4.33
N ILE A 263 -8.44 -12.31 -5.62
CA ILE A 263 -8.53 -13.64 -6.21
C ILE A 263 -7.42 -13.81 -7.23
N ASN A 264 -6.70 -14.91 -7.14
CA ASN A 264 -5.69 -15.23 -8.12
C ASN A 264 -5.75 -16.70 -8.56
N LEU A 265 -5.32 -16.92 -9.80
CA LEU A 265 -5.26 -18.21 -10.48
C LEU A 265 -3.83 -18.43 -10.94
N ASN A 266 -3.29 -19.60 -10.68
CA ASN A 266 -1.97 -20.00 -11.14
C ASN A 266 -2.04 -21.42 -11.69
N GLY A 267 -1.49 -21.64 -12.88
CA GLY A 267 -1.49 -22.97 -13.48
C GLY A 267 -0.79 -22.99 -14.83
N GLY A 268 -0.87 -24.15 -15.50
CA GLY A 268 -0.34 -24.30 -16.84
C GLY A 268 0.18 -25.71 -17.13
N GLY A 269 0.54 -25.91 -18.37
CA GLY A 269 1.21 -27.09 -18.87
C GLY A 269 2.72 -26.85 -19.09
N ASN A 270 3.33 -27.79 -19.81
CA ASN A 270 4.76 -27.66 -20.17
C ASN A 270 5.01 -26.55 -21.20
N THR A 271 4.02 -26.29 -22.08
CA THR A 271 4.18 -25.32 -23.16
C THR A 271 3.69 -23.93 -22.79
N ALA A 272 2.64 -23.81 -21.97
CA ALA A 272 2.08 -22.52 -21.56
C ALA A 272 1.75 -22.52 -20.08
N ARG A 273 2.14 -21.46 -19.38
CA ARG A 273 1.92 -21.23 -17.96
C ARG A 273 1.32 -19.86 -17.78
N TYR A 274 0.35 -19.74 -16.88
CA TYR A 274 -0.38 -18.49 -16.67
C TYR A 274 -0.55 -18.17 -15.19
N PHE A 275 -0.53 -16.89 -14.91
CA PHE A 275 -0.97 -16.30 -13.66
C PHE A 275 -2.00 -15.22 -13.99
N ALA A 276 -3.14 -15.22 -13.30
CA ALA A 276 -4.14 -14.16 -13.41
C ALA A 276 -4.61 -13.75 -12.02
N SER A 277 -4.82 -12.46 -11.80
CA SER A 277 -5.33 -11.90 -10.55
C SER A 277 -6.34 -10.79 -10.79
N LEU A 278 -7.28 -10.69 -9.86
CA LEU A 278 -8.21 -9.58 -9.70
C LEU A 278 -8.21 -9.16 -8.24
N ALA A 279 -8.12 -7.87 -7.97
CA ALA A 279 -8.20 -7.34 -6.62
C ALA A 279 -9.11 -6.12 -6.56
N TYR A 280 -9.77 -5.97 -5.43
CA TYR A 280 -10.61 -4.82 -5.08
C TYR A 280 -10.18 -4.25 -3.75
N VAL A 281 -10.13 -2.93 -3.68
CA VAL A 281 -9.86 -2.16 -2.46
C VAL A 281 -10.90 -1.07 -2.35
N GLU A 282 -11.49 -0.90 -1.17
CA GLU A 282 -12.37 0.21 -0.84
C GLU A 282 -11.97 0.78 0.52
N ASP A 283 -11.60 2.06 0.54
CA ASP A 283 -11.34 2.83 1.74
C ASP A 283 -12.44 3.88 1.90
N GLN A 284 -13.18 3.83 2.99
CA GLN A 284 -14.20 4.81 3.32
C GLN A 284 -13.58 6.02 4.01
N GLY A 285 -14.07 7.20 3.67
CA GLY A 285 -13.65 8.45 4.31
C GLY A 285 -14.30 8.66 5.68
N MET A 286 -13.71 9.54 6.46
CA MET A 286 -14.12 9.83 7.84
C MET A 286 -14.96 11.11 7.98
N TYR A 287 -15.42 11.73 6.88
CA TYR A 287 -16.33 12.86 6.98
C TYR A 287 -17.76 12.40 7.30
N ASN A 288 -18.43 13.14 8.18
CA ASN A 288 -19.87 13.11 8.28
C ASN A 288 -20.47 13.77 7.05
N THR A 289 -21.62 13.29 6.60
CA THR A 289 -22.34 13.79 5.43
C THR A 289 -23.71 14.27 5.84
N ASP A 290 -24.27 15.25 5.12
CA ASP A 290 -25.62 15.69 5.36
C ASP A 290 -26.63 14.64 4.85
N GLU A 291 -27.41 14.07 5.76
CA GLU A 291 -28.39 13.02 5.46
C GLU A 291 -29.46 13.48 4.46
N THR A 292 -29.78 14.78 4.45
CA THR A 292 -30.79 15.35 3.52
C THR A 292 -30.29 15.37 2.08
N LEU A 293 -28.98 15.49 1.89
CA LEU A 293 -28.31 15.53 0.58
C LEU A 293 -27.78 14.16 0.13
N ARG A 294 -27.63 13.19 1.04
CA ARG A 294 -27.05 11.88 0.78
C ARG A 294 -27.73 11.11 -0.36
N LYS A 295 -29.03 11.31 -0.56
CA LYS A 295 -29.77 10.69 -1.67
C LYS A 295 -29.44 11.30 -3.04
N LYS A 296 -28.88 12.52 -3.08
CA LYS A 296 -28.54 13.23 -4.32
C LYS A 296 -27.06 13.03 -4.67
N TYR A 297 -26.16 13.16 -3.69
CA TYR A 297 -24.71 12.99 -3.88
C TYR A 297 -24.00 12.65 -2.57
N ASN A 298 -22.76 12.17 -2.68
CA ASN A 298 -21.93 11.83 -1.54
C ASN A 298 -20.68 12.71 -1.54
N THR A 299 -20.45 13.45 -0.46
CA THR A 299 -19.31 14.34 -0.28
C THR A 299 -18.16 13.70 0.50
N ASN A 300 -18.33 12.45 1.02
CA ASN A 300 -17.28 11.79 1.79
C ASN A 300 -16.07 11.46 0.91
N ALA A 301 -14.88 11.51 1.50
CA ALA A 301 -13.62 11.21 0.84
C ALA A 301 -13.41 9.69 0.70
N ASN A 302 -14.11 9.06 -0.22
CA ASN A 302 -14.04 7.62 -0.45
C ASN A 302 -13.07 7.30 -1.60
N TYR A 303 -12.41 6.15 -1.48
CA TYR A 303 -11.50 5.63 -2.51
C TYR A 303 -11.86 4.19 -2.84
N LYS A 304 -11.84 3.85 -4.14
CA LYS A 304 -12.02 2.50 -4.65
C LYS A 304 -10.95 2.23 -5.70
N ARG A 305 -10.40 1.01 -5.68
CA ARG A 305 -9.44 0.56 -6.68
C ARG A 305 -9.73 -0.87 -7.09
N TRP A 306 -9.69 -1.11 -8.38
CA TRP A 306 -9.71 -2.42 -9.00
C TRP A 306 -8.35 -2.64 -9.65
N ASN A 307 -7.69 -3.74 -9.31
CA ASN A 307 -6.45 -4.16 -9.96
C ASN A 307 -6.71 -5.43 -10.75
N TYR A 308 -6.05 -5.56 -11.87
CA TYR A 308 -6.03 -6.79 -12.65
C TYR A 308 -4.63 -7.04 -13.18
N ARG A 309 -4.26 -8.32 -13.29
CA ARG A 309 -3.00 -8.77 -13.87
C ARG A 309 -3.20 -10.11 -14.57
N MET A 310 -2.55 -10.27 -15.71
CA MET A 310 -2.40 -11.54 -16.39
C MET A 310 -0.97 -11.64 -16.92
N ASN A 311 -0.25 -12.69 -16.51
CA ASN A 311 1.06 -13.05 -17.01
C ASN A 311 0.93 -14.42 -17.71
N LEU A 312 1.42 -14.51 -18.94
CA LEU A 312 1.39 -15.72 -19.75
C LEU A 312 2.79 -15.98 -20.30
N ASP A 313 3.36 -17.14 -19.96
CA ASP A 313 4.64 -17.62 -20.45
C ASP A 313 4.42 -18.77 -21.41
N ILE A 314 4.92 -18.64 -22.65
CA ILE A 314 4.75 -19.61 -23.73
C ILE A 314 6.12 -20.06 -24.20
N ASP A 315 6.39 -21.36 -24.12
CA ASP A 315 7.59 -21.98 -24.71
C ASP A 315 7.30 -22.21 -26.20
N ILE A 316 7.72 -21.26 -27.06
CA ILE A 316 7.54 -21.34 -28.51
C ILE A 316 8.39 -22.48 -29.07
N THR A 317 9.63 -22.59 -28.57
CA THR A 317 10.55 -23.68 -28.85
C THR A 317 11.23 -24.10 -27.54
N PRO A 318 11.98 -25.21 -27.50
CA PRO A 318 12.76 -25.58 -26.30
C PRO A 318 13.76 -24.51 -25.84
N THR A 319 14.13 -23.58 -26.73
CA THR A 319 15.11 -22.52 -26.46
C THR A 319 14.53 -21.11 -26.52
N THR A 320 13.23 -20.96 -26.87
CA THR A 320 12.57 -19.65 -27.03
C THR A 320 11.35 -19.55 -26.12
N ILE A 321 11.32 -18.56 -25.24
CA ILE A 321 10.18 -18.26 -24.37
C ILE A 321 9.64 -16.88 -24.72
N LEU A 322 8.32 -16.81 -24.96
CA LEU A 322 7.58 -15.57 -25.07
C LEU A 322 6.82 -15.34 -23.77
N LYS A 323 7.02 -14.17 -23.16
CA LYS A 323 6.31 -13.75 -21.95
C LYS A 323 5.43 -12.55 -22.29
N LEU A 324 4.14 -12.68 -22.01
CA LEU A 324 3.15 -11.64 -22.21
C LEU A 324 2.59 -11.23 -20.86
N GLY A 325 2.61 -9.94 -20.57
CA GLY A 325 2.06 -9.38 -19.35
C GLY A 325 1.07 -8.26 -19.67
N ILE A 326 -0.11 -8.32 -19.10
CA ILE A 326 -1.08 -7.23 -19.09
C ILE A 326 -1.45 -7.00 -17.64
N SER A 327 -1.33 -5.76 -17.18
CA SER A 327 -1.78 -5.37 -15.85
C SER A 327 -2.34 -3.97 -15.86
N GLY A 328 -3.13 -3.65 -14.86
CA GLY A 328 -3.63 -2.30 -14.71
C GLY A 328 -4.42 -2.09 -13.45
N ASN A 329 -4.84 -0.84 -13.29
CA ASN A 329 -5.72 -0.44 -12.21
C ASN A 329 -6.74 0.58 -12.70
N LEU A 330 -7.90 0.56 -12.08
CA LEU A 330 -8.93 1.58 -12.19
C LEU A 330 -9.16 2.14 -10.80
N ASN A 331 -8.82 3.42 -10.60
CA ASN A 331 -9.00 4.13 -9.34
C ASN A 331 -10.19 5.08 -9.44
N LYS A 332 -11.02 5.08 -8.41
CA LYS A 332 -12.09 6.06 -8.25
C LYS A 332 -11.93 6.75 -6.90
N ARG A 333 -11.76 8.06 -6.92
CA ARG A 333 -11.69 8.90 -5.71
C ARG A 333 -12.84 9.88 -5.69
N ASN A 334 -13.46 10.02 -4.54
CA ASN A 334 -14.48 11.03 -4.26
C ASN A 334 -13.97 11.98 -3.17
N SER A 335 -14.38 13.24 -3.22
CA SER A 335 -14.07 14.24 -2.19
C SER A 335 -15.13 15.37 -2.18
N PRO A 336 -15.19 16.18 -1.10
CA PRO A 336 -16.02 17.38 -1.08
C PRO A 336 -15.73 18.32 -2.25
N GLY A 337 -16.70 19.12 -2.67
CA GLY A 337 -16.61 19.98 -3.85
C GLY A 337 -15.47 20.99 -3.83
N LEU A 338 -15.14 21.55 -2.65
CA LEU A 338 -14.00 22.45 -2.47
C LEU A 338 -12.67 21.71 -2.28
N GLY A 339 -12.72 20.38 -2.13
CA GLY A 339 -11.55 19.55 -1.86
C GLY A 339 -11.17 19.50 -0.38
N ASP A 340 -10.44 18.45 -0.05
CA ASP A 340 -10.12 18.10 1.35
C ASP A 340 -9.24 19.14 2.04
N GLN A 341 -8.24 19.66 1.34
CA GLN A 341 -7.32 20.65 1.91
C GLN A 341 -8.08 21.90 2.37
N TYR A 342 -9.08 22.32 1.60
CA TYR A 342 -9.91 23.47 1.95
C TYR A 342 -10.77 23.16 3.18
N VAL A 343 -11.43 21.99 3.22
CA VAL A 343 -12.26 21.58 4.37
C VAL A 343 -11.42 21.53 5.67
N TRP A 344 -10.19 20.99 5.61
CA TRP A 344 -9.30 20.99 6.76
C TRP A 344 -8.82 22.38 7.16
N GLY A 345 -8.54 23.25 6.19
CA GLY A 345 -8.19 24.66 6.45
C GLY A 345 -9.29 25.39 7.20
N GLU A 346 -10.54 25.21 6.78
CA GLU A 346 -11.70 25.81 7.45
C GLU A 346 -11.92 25.21 8.84
N LEU A 347 -11.79 23.90 9.00
CA LEU A 347 -11.92 23.22 10.29
C LEU A 347 -10.90 23.73 11.33
N PHE A 348 -9.65 23.97 10.94
CA PHE A 348 -8.61 24.45 11.84
C PHE A 348 -8.69 25.95 12.10
N GLY A 349 -9.21 26.73 11.17
CA GLY A 349 -9.35 28.18 11.30
C GLY A 349 -10.65 28.63 12.00
N PHE A 350 -11.61 27.74 12.13
CA PHE A 350 -12.95 28.09 12.62
C PHE A 350 -13.10 27.72 14.10
N ASN A 351 -13.37 28.71 14.95
CA ASN A 351 -13.53 28.49 16.39
C ASN A 351 -14.97 28.17 16.78
N ALA A 352 -15.18 27.74 18.02
CA ALA A 352 -16.48 27.32 18.53
C ALA A 352 -17.55 28.44 18.55
N LEU A 353 -17.13 29.71 18.56
CA LEU A 353 -18.03 30.91 18.57
C LEU A 353 -18.27 31.48 17.18
N SER A 354 -17.60 31.00 16.13
CA SER A 354 -17.65 31.66 14.82
C SER A 354 -19.02 31.67 14.17
N SER A 355 -19.78 30.59 14.29
CA SER A 355 -21.19 30.50 13.89
C SER A 355 -21.86 29.26 14.48
N PRO A 356 -23.20 29.21 14.58
CA PRO A 356 -23.93 27.98 14.82
C PRO A 356 -23.83 27.08 13.58
N VAL A 357 -24.06 25.76 13.76
CA VAL A 357 -24.16 24.81 12.63
C VAL A 357 -25.37 25.17 11.78
N ARG A 358 -26.47 25.49 12.45
CA ARG A 358 -27.77 25.91 11.90
C ARG A 358 -28.46 26.86 12.90
N TYR A 359 -29.03 27.93 12.42
CA TYR A 359 -29.83 28.84 13.22
C TYR A 359 -31.17 28.20 13.62
N SER A 360 -31.78 28.68 14.68
CA SER A 360 -33.08 28.21 15.17
C SER A 360 -34.21 28.34 14.11
N ASN A 361 -34.08 29.28 13.17
CA ASN A 361 -35.00 29.44 12.05
C ASN A 361 -34.74 28.43 10.89
N GLY A 362 -33.74 27.52 11.02
CA GLY A 362 -33.43 26.48 10.06
C GLY A 362 -32.42 26.85 8.99
N TYR A 363 -31.96 28.10 8.90
CA TYR A 363 -30.92 28.50 7.94
C TYR A 363 -29.53 28.06 8.40
N ILE A 364 -28.69 27.67 7.43
CA ILE A 364 -27.30 27.31 7.66
C ILE A 364 -26.42 28.51 7.27
N PRO A 365 -25.62 29.07 8.18
CA PRO A 365 -24.71 30.16 7.85
C PRO A 365 -23.58 29.65 6.95
N ALA A 366 -23.37 30.31 5.81
CA ALA A 366 -22.31 29.94 4.87
C ALA A 366 -20.92 30.33 5.39
N TYR A 367 -20.82 31.41 6.16
CA TYR A 367 -19.59 31.97 6.70
C TYR A 367 -19.71 32.21 8.20
N GLY A 368 -18.57 32.23 8.88
CA GLY A 368 -18.50 32.62 10.27
C GLY A 368 -18.75 34.11 10.46
N ARG A 369 -19.19 34.47 11.66
CA ARG A 369 -19.40 35.87 12.04
C ARG A 369 -18.05 36.59 12.08
N ASN A 370 -17.97 37.77 11.44
CA ASN A 370 -16.75 38.57 11.39
C ASN A 370 -15.52 37.84 10.81
N THR A 371 -15.73 36.86 9.95
CA THR A 371 -14.65 36.12 9.28
C THR A 371 -15.01 35.86 7.82
N TYR A 372 -14.00 35.75 6.97
CA TYR A 372 -14.15 35.29 5.59
C TYR A 372 -14.11 33.77 5.47
N GLN A 373 -13.90 33.06 6.58
CA GLN A 373 -13.85 31.62 6.60
C GLN A 373 -15.22 31.00 6.45
N MET A 374 -15.31 30.02 5.58
CA MET A 374 -16.56 29.29 5.35
C MET A 374 -16.86 28.37 6.54
N ASN A 375 -18.14 28.24 6.86
CA ASN A 375 -18.60 27.26 7.83
C ASN A 375 -18.09 25.84 7.44
N PRO A 376 -17.35 25.14 8.30
CA PRO A 376 -16.78 23.84 7.98
C PRO A 376 -17.81 22.79 7.57
N TRP A 377 -19.01 22.83 8.14
CA TRP A 377 -20.13 21.97 7.72
C TRP A 377 -20.54 22.23 6.28
N VAL A 378 -20.64 23.51 5.89
CA VAL A 378 -20.97 23.91 4.52
C VAL A 378 -19.89 23.49 3.55
N SER A 379 -18.62 23.74 3.89
CA SER A 379 -17.48 23.38 3.03
C SER A 379 -17.38 21.88 2.78
N ALA A 380 -17.72 21.06 3.78
CA ALA A 380 -17.65 19.59 3.69
C ALA A 380 -18.88 18.96 3.04
N THR A 381 -20.08 19.56 3.18
CA THR A 381 -21.34 18.88 2.84
C THR A 381 -22.20 19.58 1.79
N GLN A 382 -22.08 20.91 1.62
CA GLN A 382 -22.99 21.73 0.81
C GLN A 382 -22.37 22.25 -0.49
N THR A 383 -21.11 21.95 -0.75
CA THR A 383 -20.36 22.49 -1.90
C THR A 383 -20.33 21.54 -3.10
N GLY A 384 -21.13 20.48 -3.08
CA GLY A 384 -21.12 19.44 -4.10
C GLY A 384 -20.01 18.42 -3.88
N TYR A 385 -19.53 17.79 -4.96
CA TYR A 385 -18.50 16.77 -4.90
C TYR A 385 -17.54 16.83 -6.09
N ASN A 386 -16.35 16.32 -5.86
CA ASN A 386 -15.36 16.01 -6.90
C ASN A 386 -15.25 14.50 -7.03
N GLN A 387 -15.24 14.01 -8.25
CA GLN A 387 -14.98 12.60 -8.54
C GLN A 387 -13.91 12.48 -9.59
N GLU A 388 -12.90 11.69 -9.30
CA GLU A 388 -11.75 11.42 -10.16
C GLU A 388 -11.67 9.94 -10.47
N TRP A 389 -11.51 9.62 -11.76
CA TRP A 389 -11.28 8.29 -12.26
C TRP A 389 -9.94 8.24 -12.98
N ASN A 390 -9.05 7.36 -12.53
CA ASN A 390 -7.77 7.13 -13.17
C ASN A 390 -7.69 5.68 -13.63
N ASN A 391 -7.36 5.47 -14.87
CA ASN A 391 -7.16 4.15 -15.46
C ASN A 391 -5.74 4.05 -16.01
N ASN A 392 -4.98 3.07 -15.54
CA ASN A 392 -3.64 2.78 -16.00
C ASN A 392 -3.60 1.35 -16.53
N ILE A 393 -3.14 1.17 -17.77
CA ILE A 393 -2.97 -0.13 -18.41
C ILE A 393 -1.52 -0.27 -18.83
N GLN A 394 -0.90 -1.37 -18.46
CA GLN A 394 0.49 -1.71 -18.74
C GLN A 394 0.54 -3.01 -19.53
N THR A 395 1.20 -2.98 -20.68
CA THR A 395 1.39 -4.15 -21.53
C THR A 395 2.88 -4.41 -21.69
N ASN A 396 3.31 -5.61 -21.39
CA ASN A 396 4.70 -6.05 -21.44
C ASN A 396 4.84 -7.25 -22.35
N ILE A 397 5.82 -7.22 -23.24
CA ILE A 397 6.19 -8.34 -24.10
C ILE A 397 7.69 -8.58 -23.90
N THR A 398 8.06 -9.80 -23.54
CA THR A 398 9.46 -10.20 -23.40
C THR A 398 9.68 -11.48 -24.20
N ILE A 399 10.72 -11.50 -25.04
CA ILE A 399 11.21 -12.69 -25.72
C ILE A 399 12.56 -13.05 -25.15
N GLU A 400 12.73 -14.29 -24.72
CA GLU A 400 13.99 -14.85 -24.24
C GLU A 400 14.41 -15.97 -25.16
N GLN A 401 15.62 -15.87 -25.74
CA GLN A 401 16.18 -16.86 -26.64
C GLN A 401 17.52 -17.36 -26.09
N GLN A 402 17.59 -18.63 -25.79
CA GLN A 402 18.88 -19.30 -25.47
C GLN A 402 19.68 -19.47 -26.74
N LEU A 403 20.94 -19.04 -26.73
CA LEU A 403 21.87 -19.07 -27.85
C LEU A 403 23.06 -20.00 -27.55
N ASP A 404 22.81 -21.07 -26.80
CA ASP A 404 23.85 -22.08 -26.43
C ASP A 404 24.53 -22.70 -27.64
N PHE A 405 23.86 -22.67 -28.82
CA PHE A 405 24.42 -23.12 -30.09
C PHE A 405 25.53 -22.19 -30.62
N LEU A 406 25.60 -20.95 -30.19
CA LEU A 406 26.66 -19.99 -30.50
C LEU A 406 27.72 -19.99 -29.39
N ILE A 407 27.29 -19.74 -28.15
CA ILE A 407 28.13 -19.68 -26.98
C ILE A 407 27.34 -20.24 -25.80
N LYS A 408 27.90 -21.23 -25.10
CA LYS A 408 27.28 -21.86 -23.94
C LYS A 408 26.94 -20.85 -22.87
N GLY A 409 25.68 -20.80 -22.47
CA GLY A 409 25.13 -19.86 -21.46
C GLY A 409 24.78 -18.49 -21.99
N LEU A 410 24.93 -18.25 -23.32
CA LEU A 410 24.48 -16.98 -23.93
C LEU A 410 22.94 -16.97 -24.04
N THR A 411 22.32 -15.87 -23.60
CA THR A 411 20.89 -15.66 -23.74
C THR A 411 20.63 -14.26 -24.29
N PHE A 412 19.75 -14.16 -25.29
CA PHE A 412 19.21 -12.89 -25.77
C PHE A 412 17.86 -12.62 -25.10
N THR A 413 17.67 -11.39 -24.62
CA THR A 413 16.39 -10.95 -24.07
C THR A 413 15.96 -9.64 -24.74
N GLY A 414 14.85 -9.68 -25.46
CA GLY A 414 14.19 -8.51 -26.04
C GLY A 414 12.95 -8.13 -25.21
N ARG A 415 12.74 -6.83 -24.92
CA ARG A 415 11.61 -6.33 -24.18
C ARG A 415 10.92 -5.19 -24.90
N PHE A 416 9.60 -5.22 -24.92
CA PHE A 416 8.76 -4.14 -25.41
C PHE A 416 7.64 -3.87 -24.39
N GLY A 417 7.47 -2.61 -24.01
CA GLY A 417 6.42 -2.18 -23.09
C GLY A 417 5.60 -1.04 -23.69
N TYR A 418 4.30 -1.08 -23.47
CA TYR A 418 3.38 -0.01 -23.85
C TYR A 418 2.40 0.25 -22.71
N ASP A 419 2.39 1.49 -22.21
CA ASP A 419 1.54 1.92 -21.11
C ASP A 419 0.58 2.99 -21.57
N THR A 420 -0.66 2.95 -21.08
CA THR A 420 -1.66 3.99 -21.28
C THR A 420 -2.17 4.49 -19.95
N TYR A 421 -2.36 5.80 -19.86
CA TYR A 421 -2.95 6.45 -18.69
C TYR A 421 -4.09 7.35 -19.14
N ASN A 422 -5.26 7.16 -18.53
CA ASN A 422 -6.44 7.99 -18.75
C ASN A 422 -6.94 8.52 -17.41
N SER A 423 -7.22 9.82 -17.35
CA SER A 423 -7.84 10.47 -16.19
C SER A 423 -9.12 11.17 -16.61
N ASN A 424 -10.16 11.01 -15.82
CA ASN A 424 -11.44 11.70 -15.98
C ASN A 424 -11.82 12.34 -14.66
N TYR A 425 -12.26 13.59 -14.72
CA TYR A 425 -12.59 14.39 -13.57
C TYR A 425 -14.00 14.97 -13.70
N ILE A 426 -14.83 14.76 -12.69
CA ILE A 426 -16.18 15.33 -12.58
C ILE A 426 -16.20 16.26 -11.38
N HIS A 427 -16.54 17.52 -11.63
CA HIS A 427 -16.75 18.51 -10.59
C HIS A 427 -18.23 18.94 -10.63
N HIS A 428 -18.94 18.66 -9.55
CA HIS A 428 -20.34 19.02 -9.38
C HIS A 428 -20.44 19.99 -8.20
N ARG A 429 -20.98 21.17 -8.48
CA ARG A 429 -21.28 22.22 -7.48
C ARG A 429 -22.76 22.34 -7.25
#